data_405d7e51f9567124bba32e6734f26b3a
#
_entry.id   405d7e51f9567124bba32e6734f26b3a
#
_cell.length_a   1.000
_cell.length_b   1.000
_cell.length_c   1.000
_cell.angle_alpha   90.00
_cell.angle_beta   90.00
_cell.angle_gamma   90.00
#
_symmetry.space_group_name_H-M   'P 1'
#
loop_
_entity.id
_entity.type
_entity.pdbx_description
1 polymer ?
#
loop_
_entity_poly.entity_id
_entity_poly.type
_entity_poly.pdbx_seq_one_letter_code
_entity_poly.pdbx_strand_id
1 'polypeptide(L)'
;FIQKKAFEENTYLPALLFVLLCLISSDLFTLTPTLLGSGFLLLALNSLIKEIEFRNYQDDDQVLKTGFYLALTTLAENSFFVYFLGTWLILVLFARLTARKHIVYVTGFLLPHVLLFTAYWFMGNHHQLLTHFYGYFFAKTKGLLTWSELLLTASIPVFFLLISFFRLTVGSRLTNYQSQLFQVMVLWLLFGVAYLFFVSELRPQCLLPMFPPLCFLIAHFLLTIQRKRWAEVFLWLLLIGLPGYAYLLQKGKVPGINNAGLYVKTNTEEKRPRAFLLTEENSLGITYEPATGLMNGRQKMDLFTPVPTYNSLTILAQQLELGKPAVIVDPQNRLHQYWQHIPNWKKRYQKKGTRYYLVP
;
A
#
# COMPACT_ATOMS: atom_id res chain seq x y z
N PHE A 1 7.35 -18.06 -10.07
CA PHE A 1 7.37 -19.40 -9.43
C PHE A 1 7.53 -20.53 -10.46
N ILE A 2 6.81 -20.49 -11.60
CA ILE A 2 6.87 -21.55 -12.62
C ILE A 2 8.29 -21.75 -13.16
N GLN A 3 8.92 -20.67 -13.64
CA GLN A 3 10.29 -20.72 -14.18
C GLN A 3 11.35 -21.08 -13.13
N LYS A 4 11.01 -21.02 -11.86
CA LYS A 4 11.91 -21.18 -10.71
C LYS A 4 11.83 -22.55 -10.06
N LYS A 5 11.15 -23.52 -10.68
CA LYS A 5 10.96 -24.86 -10.11
C LYS A 5 10.56 -24.85 -8.64
N ALA A 6 9.76 -23.84 -8.26
CA ALA A 6 9.27 -23.66 -6.89
C ALA A 6 8.32 -24.79 -6.48
N PHE A 7 7.70 -25.44 -7.44
CA PHE A 7 6.79 -26.57 -7.29
C PHE A 7 7.33 -27.77 -8.07
N GLU A 8 6.91 -28.98 -7.69
CA GLU A 8 7.26 -30.21 -8.41
C GLU A 8 6.69 -30.24 -9.83
N GLU A 9 5.52 -29.65 -10.01
CA GLU A 9 4.84 -29.53 -11.30
C GLU A 9 4.74 -28.07 -11.74
N ASN A 10 4.78 -27.82 -13.05
CA ASN A 10 4.54 -26.49 -13.60
C ASN A 10 3.05 -26.14 -13.41
N THR A 11 2.75 -25.19 -12.56
CA THR A 11 1.37 -24.81 -12.24
C THR A 11 1.16 -23.29 -12.25
N TYR A 12 0.02 -22.84 -12.75
CA TYR A 12 -0.44 -21.46 -12.71
C TYR A 12 -1.27 -21.16 -11.45
N LEU A 13 -1.40 -22.14 -10.55
CA LEU A 13 -2.19 -22.03 -9.33
C LEU A 13 -1.85 -20.80 -8.47
N PRO A 14 -0.56 -20.44 -8.23
CA PRO A 14 -0.24 -19.23 -7.47
C PRO A 14 -0.75 -17.94 -8.14
N ALA A 15 -0.73 -17.87 -9.48
CA ALA A 15 -1.25 -16.71 -10.20
C ALA A 15 -2.78 -16.62 -10.08
N LEU A 16 -3.49 -17.74 -10.21
CA LEU A 16 -4.93 -17.81 -9.97
C LEU A 16 -5.27 -17.35 -8.55
N LEU A 17 -4.57 -17.85 -7.53
CA LEU A 17 -4.77 -17.48 -6.14
C LEU A 17 -4.50 -15.99 -5.91
N PHE A 18 -3.47 -15.43 -6.55
CA PHE A 18 -3.18 -14.00 -6.45
C PHE A 18 -4.35 -13.15 -6.97
N VAL A 19 -4.88 -13.49 -8.14
CA VAL A 19 -6.06 -12.80 -8.70
C VAL A 19 -7.26 -12.93 -7.77
N LEU A 20 -7.52 -14.14 -7.23
CA LEU A 20 -8.61 -14.36 -6.28
C LEU A 20 -8.46 -13.54 -5.01
N LEU A 21 -7.24 -13.44 -4.45
CA LEU A 21 -6.97 -12.60 -3.30
C LEU A 21 -7.20 -11.11 -3.60
N CYS A 22 -6.89 -10.65 -4.82
CA CYS A 22 -7.17 -9.28 -5.23
C CYS A 22 -8.68 -8.96 -5.32
N LEU A 23 -9.56 -9.96 -5.40
CA LEU A 23 -11.01 -9.75 -5.39
C LEU A 23 -11.60 -9.47 -4.00
N ILE A 24 -10.82 -9.61 -2.93
CA ILE A 24 -11.29 -9.40 -1.54
C ILE A 24 -11.85 -7.99 -1.34
N SER A 25 -11.23 -6.97 -1.96
CA SER A 25 -11.68 -5.59 -1.83
C SER A 25 -11.51 -4.83 -3.14
N SER A 26 -12.50 -4.00 -3.49
CA SER A 26 -12.42 -3.11 -4.65
C SER A 26 -11.31 -2.05 -4.51
N ASP A 27 -10.90 -1.74 -3.29
CA ASP A 27 -9.76 -0.85 -3.01
C ASP A 27 -8.47 -1.34 -3.67
N LEU A 28 -8.30 -2.67 -3.82
CA LEU A 28 -7.15 -3.29 -4.47
C LEU A 28 -7.00 -2.95 -5.98
N PHE A 29 -8.05 -2.43 -6.61
CA PHE A 29 -8.03 -1.98 -8.02
C PHE A 29 -7.87 -0.48 -8.18
N THR A 30 -7.77 0.27 -7.09
CA THR A 30 -7.52 1.72 -7.15
C THR A 30 -6.03 2.01 -7.24
N LEU A 31 -5.63 2.94 -8.12
CA LEU A 31 -4.24 3.33 -8.25
C LEU A 31 -3.83 4.18 -7.05
N THR A 32 -3.02 3.61 -6.19
CA THR A 32 -2.47 4.27 -4.99
C THR A 32 -0.95 4.07 -4.94
N PRO A 33 -0.24 4.86 -4.12
CA PRO A 33 1.19 4.62 -3.85
C PRO A 33 1.48 3.20 -3.36
N THR A 34 0.61 2.64 -2.51
CA THR A 34 0.72 1.28 -1.99
C THR A 34 0.65 0.23 -3.10
N LEU A 35 -0.27 0.38 -4.06
CA LEU A 35 -0.37 -0.52 -5.21
C LEU A 35 0.88 -0.46 -6.08
N LEU A 36 1.34 0.76 -6.40
CA LEU A 36 2.56 0.97 -7.19
C LEU A 36 3.78 0.38 -6.49
N GLY A 37 3.94 0.67 -5.18
CA GLY A 37 5.01 0.12 -4.36
C GLY A 37 4.98 -1.40 -4.31
N SER A 38 3.80 -2.00 -4.16
CA SER A 38 3.63 -3.46 -4.16
C SER A 38 4.04 -4.09 -5.51
N GLY A 39 3.82 -3.40 -6.62
CA GLY A 39 4.29 -3.83 -7.95
C GLY A 39 5.82 -3.90 -8.03
N PHE A 40 6.53 -2.85 -7.57
CA PHE A 40 7.99 -2.87 -7.49
C PHE A 40 8.50 -3.90 -6.49
N LEU A 41 7.76 -4.13 -5.41
CA LEU A 41 8.09 -5.14 -4.41
C LEU A 41 8.04 -6.56 -5.00
N LEU A 42 7.10 -6.85 -5.90
CA LEU A 42 7.06 -8.12 -6.65
C LEU A 42 8.30 -8.29 -7.54
N LEU A 43 8.78 -7.22 -8.18
CA LEU A 43 10.02 -7.26 -8.97
C LEU A 43 11.23 -7.49 -8.07
N ALA A 44 11.28 -6.87 -6.89
CA ALA A 44 12.32 -7.11 -5.89
C ALA A 44 12.32 -8.57 -5.42
N LEU A 45 11.15 -9.13 -5.11
CA LEU A 45 11.01 -10.53 -4.72
C LEU A 45 11.46 -11.49 -5.83
N ASN A 46 11.13 -11.18 -7.09
CA ASN A 46 11.60 -12.01 -8.23
C ASN A 46 13.13 -11.98 -8.37
N SER A 47 13.78 -10.82 -8.20
CA SER A 47 15.24 -10.69 -8.24
C SER A 47 15.89 -11.38 -7.04
N LEU A 48 15.28 -11.29 -5.86
CA LEU A 48 15.72 -11.99 -4.65
C LEU A 48 15.70 -13.52 -4.84
N ILE A 49 14.60 -14.06 -5.38
CA ILE A 49 14.49 -15.51 -5.63
C ILE A 49 15.54 -15.95 -6.67
N LYS A 50 15.81 -15.14 -7.69
CA LYS A 50 16.88 -15.42 -8.67
C LYS A 50 18.25 -15.50 -8.01
N GLU A 51 18.56 -14.57 -7.13
CA GLU A 51 19.85 -14.58 -6.41
C GLU A 51 20.03 -15.84 -5.56
N ILE A 52 18.96 -16.29 -4.87
CA ILE A 52 18.98 -17.51 -4.06
C ILE A 52 19.14 -18.77 -4.93
N GLU A 53 18.49 -18.82 -6.09
CA GLU A 53 18.57 -19.95 -7.05
C GLU A 53 19.96 -20.07 -7.67
N PHE A 54 20.52 -18.95 -8.14
CA PHE A 54 21.81 -18.89 -8.85
C PHE A 54 23.00 -18.60 -7.94
N ARG A 55 22.94 -19.03 -6.70
CA ARG A 55 23.92 -18.78 -5.63
C ARG A 55 25.40 -18.95 -6.02
N ASN A 56 25.71 -19.78 -7.03
CA ASN A 56 27.06 -20.05 -7.49
C ASN A 56 27.57 -19.09 -8.58
N TYR A 57 26.71 -18.22 -9.11
CA TYR A 57 27.12 -17.21 -10.07
C TYR A 57 27.65 -15.97 -9.33
N GLN A 58 28.84 -15.50 -9.76
CA GLN A 58 29.47 -14.28 -9.20
C GLN A 58 28.81 -12.98 -9.69
N ASP A 59 27.63 -13.06 -10.27
CA ASP A 59 26.95 -11.91 -10.84
C ASP A 59 26.23 -11.12 -9.74
N ASP A 60 26.63 -9.85 -9.58
CA ASP A 60 26.04 -8.94 -8.58
C ASP A 60 24.76 -8.25 -9.09
N ASP A 61 24.36 -8.50 -10.34
CA ASP A 61 23.24 -7.85 -11.03
C ASP A 61 21.90 -8.05 -10.32
N GLN A 62 21.64 -9.26 -9.83
CA GLN A 62 20.37 -9.55 -9.13
C GLN A 62 20.29 -8.85 -7.77
N VAL A 63 21.41 -8.73 -7.07
CA VAL A 63 21.50 -8.02 -5.78
C VAL A 63 21.29 -6.53 -5.99
N LEU A 64 21.92 -5.94 -7.02
CA LEU A 64 21.72 -4.53 -7.41
C LEU A 64 20.27 -4.25 -7.76
N LYS A 65 19.66 -5.08 -8.62
CA LYS A 65 18.25 -4.98 -9.02
C LYS A 65 17.31 -5.07 -7.83
N THR A 66 17.58 -5.96 -6.88
CA THR A 66 16.78 -6.10 -5.66
C THR A 66 16.81 -4.80 -4.85
N GLY A 67 17.99 -4.23 -4.61
CA GLY A 67 18.13 -2.93 -3.94
C GLY A 67 17.41 -1.82 -4.69
N PHE A 68 17.58 -1.74 -6.01
CA PHE A 68 16.95 -0.73 -6.85
C PHE A 68 15.42 -0.78 -6.81
N TYR A 69 14.83 -1.98 -6.96
CA TYR A 69 13.37 -2.12 -6.89
C TYR A 69 12.82 -1.79 -5.49
N LEU A 70 13.55 -2.14 -4.43
CA LEU A 70 13.17 -1.76 -3.07
C LEU A 70 13.23 -0.24 -2.85
N ALA A 71 14.20 0.45 -3.48
CA ALA A 71 14.24 1.89 -3.46
C ALA A 71 13.00 2.50 -4.15
N LEU A 72 12.63 2.02 -5.33
CA LEU A 72 11.40 2.47 -6.02
C LEU A 72 10.14 2.18 -5.18
N THR A 73 10.12 1.06 -4.47
CA THR A 73 9.04 0.72 -3.55
C THR A 73 8.93 1.73 -2.41
N THR A 74 10.05 2.09 -1.78
CA THR A 74 10.09 3.08 -0.68
C THR A 74 9.82 4.50 -1.17
N LEU A 75 10.17 4.84 -2.41
CA LEU A 75 9.82 6.12 -3.03
C LEU A 75 8.31 6.23 -3.30
N ALA A 76 7.63 5.12 -3.57
CA ALA A 76 6.18 5.10 -3.68
C ALA A 76 5.51 5.28 -2.31
N GLU A 77 5.96 4.56 -1.29
CA GLU A 77 5.45 4.64 0.08
C GLU A 77 6.57 4.30 1.09
N ASN A 78 6.88 5.22 1.98
CA ASN A 78 8.00 5.10 2.93
C ASN A 78 7.91 3.88 3.85
N SER A 79 6.71 3.42 4.18
CA SER A 79 6.48 2.28 5.06
C SER A 79 7.13 0.98 4.56
N PHE A 80 7.37 0.87 3.25
CA PHE A 80 8.03 -0.29 2.64
C PHE A 80 9.52 -0.41 3.01
N PHE A 81 10.10 0.57 3.71
CA PHE A 81 11.48 0.46 4.20
C PHE A 81 11.71 -0.78 5.07
N VAL A 82 10.67 -1.28 5.70
CA VAL A 82 10.71 -2.55 6.45
C VAL A 82 11.18 -3.71 5.57
N TYR A 83 10.75 -3.74 4.30
CA TYR A 83 11.18 -4.76 3.35
C TYR A 83 12.62 -4.61 2.89
N PHE A 84 13.20 -3.40 2.92
CA PHE A 84 14.63 -3.23 2.69
C PHE A 84 15.44 -3.96 3.77
N LEU A 85 15.11 -3.76 5.03
CA LEU A 85 15.77 -4.47 6.14
C LEU A 85 15.51 -5.97 6.10
N GLY A 86 14.26 -6.36 5.82
CA GLY A 86 13.85 -7.76 5.70
C GLY A 86 14.57 -8.51 4.59
N THR A 87 14.64 -7.91 3.42
CA THR A 87 15.31 -8.49 2.26
C THR A 87 16.82 -8.60 2.48
N TRP A 88 17.43 -7.60 3.11
CA TRP A 88 18.82 -7.67 3.52
C TRP A 88 19.09 -8.86 4.44
N LEU A 89 18.24 -9.09 5.44
CA LEU A 89 18.34 -10.25 6.33
C LEU A 89 18.19 -11.58 5.55
N ILE A 90 17.22 -11.67 4.65
CA ILE A 90 17.00 -12.85 3.81
C ILE A 90 18.24 -13.14 2.96
N LEU A 91 18.83 -12.12 2.33
CA LEU A 91 20.05 -12.26 1.53
C LEU A 91 21.23 -12.76 2.37
N VAL A 92 21.40 -12.25 3.60
CA VAL A 92 22.44 -12.71 4.54
C VAL A 92 22.24 -14.19 4.87
N LEU A 93 21.03 -14.62 5.17
CA LEU A 93 20.73 -15.98 5.61
C LEU A 93 20.81 -17.01 4.48
N PHE A 94 20.32 -16.67 3.28
CA PHE A 94 20.12 -17.64 2.19
C PHE A 94 21.05 -17.47 1.00
N ALA A 95 21.51 -16.24 0.69
CA ALA A 95 22.39 -15.97 -0.46
C ALA A 95 23.88 -15.92 -0.11
N ARG A 96 24.26 -16.08 1.18
CA ARG A 96 25.66 -15.97 1.66
C ARG A 96 26.36 -14.72 1.12
N LEU A 97 25.81 -13.57 1.44
CA LEU A 97 26.34 -12.29 0.98
C LEU A 97 27.84 -12.13 1.33
N THR A 98 28.64 -11.81 0.33
CA THR A 98 30.00 -11.31 0.53
C THR A 98 29.98 -9.81 0.87
N ALA A 99 31.07 -9.29 1.45
CA ALA A 99 31.18 -7.85 1.75
C ALA A 99 30.89 -6.96 0.52
N ARG A 100 31.34 -7.38 -0.68
CA ARG A 100 31.06 -6.71 -1.95
C ARG A 100 29.55 -6.64 -2.24
N LYS A 101 28.82 -7.76 -2.10
CA LYS A 101 27.37 -7.82 -2.36
C LYS A 101 26.57 -6.95 -1.40
N HIS A 102 27.03 -6.77 -0.15
CA HIS A 102 26.39 -5.81 0.79
C HIS A 102 26.46 -4.38 0.25
N ILE A 103 27.64 -3.96 -0.24
CA ILE A 103 27.83 -2.63 -0.83
C ILE A 103 26.95 -2.47 -2.07
N VAL A 104 26.92 -3.46 -2.96
CA VAL A 104 26.10 -3.45 -4.17
C VAL A 104 24.60 -3.33 -3.84
N TYR A 105 24.13 -4.05 -2.82
CA TYR A 105 22.74 -3.97 -2.36
C TYR A 105 22.37 -2.56 -1.87
N VAL A 106 23.20 -2.00 -1.00
CA VAL A 106 23.00 -0.64 -0.45
C VAL A 106 23.11 0.41 -1.56
N THR A 107 24.07 0.26 -2.48
CA THR A 107 24.22 1.17 -3.63
C THR A 107 22.98 1.13 -4.52
N GLY A 108 22.46 -0.07 -4.83
CA GLY A 108 21.21 -0.24 -5.57
C GLY A 108 20.03 0.50 -4.91
N PHE A 109 19.94 0.40 -3.58
CA PHE A 109 18.90 1.10 -2.82
C PHE A 109 19.09 2.62 -2.79
N LEU A 110 20.29 3.12 -2.60
CA LEU A 110 20.58 4.55 -2.52
C LEU A 110 20.44 5.26 -3.87
N LEU A 111 20.72 4.59 -4.99
CA LEU A 111 20.78 5.20 -6.31
C LEU A 111 19.50 5.97 -6.68
N PRO A 112 18.27 5.42 -6.63
CA PRO A 112 17.05 6.19 -6.93
C PRO A 112 16.80 7.35 -5.96
N HIS A 113 17.16 7.18 -4.66
CA HIS A 113 17.01 8.25 -3.67
C HIS A 113 17.95 9.42 -3.94
N VAL A 114 19.21 9.13 -4.30
CA VAL A 114 20.22 10.14 -4.65
C VAL A 114 19.80 10.86 -5.93
N LEU A 115 19.32 10.14 -6.96
CA LEU A 115 18.83 10.76 -8.18
C LEU A 115 17.65 11.70 -7.90
N LEU A 116 16.67 11.26 -7.09
CA LEU A 116 15.54 12.09 -6.71
C LEU A 116 15.99 13.33 -5.92
N PHE A 117 16.87 13.15 -4.93
CA PHE A 117 17.42 14.25 -4.13
C PHE A 117 18.16 15.28 -5.03
N THR A 118 18.96 14.80 -5.96
CA THR A 118 19.70 15.66 -6.91
C THR A 118 18.75 16.45 -7.78
N ALA A 119 17.68 15.85 -8.30
CA ALA A 119 16.66 16.53 -9.09
C ALA A 119 15.98 17.64 -8.30
N TYR A 120 15.56 17.38 -7.06
CA TYR A 120 14.95 18.38 -6.19
C TYR A 120 15.94 19.48 -5.77
N TRP A 121 17.23 19.14 -5.63
CA TRP A 121 18.29 20.12 -5.36
C TRP A 121 18.42 21.11 -6.51
N PHE A 122 18.49 20.63 -7.75
CA PHE A 122 18.55 21.52 -8.93
C PHE A 122 17.30 22.39 -9.10
N MET A 123 16.14 21.91 -8.67
CA MET A 123 14.89 22.69 -8.66
C MET A 123 14.80 23.69 -7.50
N GLY A 124 15.77 23.73 -6.59
CA GLY A 124 15.74 24.58 -5.38
C GLY A 124 14.76 24.13 -4.30
N ASN A 125 14.14 22.95 -4.45
CA ASN A 125 13.06 22.46 -3.59
C ASN A 125 13.48 21.33 -2.62
N HIS A 126 14.79 21.18 -2.35
CA HIS A 126 15.33 20.10 -1.51
C HIS A 126 14.75 20.08 -0.09
N HIS A 127 14.44 21.26 0.49
CA HIS A 127 13.78 21.34 1.80
C HIS A 127 12.40 20.70 1.81
N GLN A 128 11.63 20.83 0.72
CA GLN A 128 10.32 20.19 0.61
C GLN A 128 10.46 18.67 0.57
N LEU A 129 11.44 18.13 -0.15
CA LEU A 129 11.71 16.70 -0.17
C LEU A 129 12.06 16.17 1.22
N LEU A 130 12.96 16.86 1.95
CA LEU A 130 13.39 16.43 3.28
C LEU A 130 12.26 16.49 4.30
N THR A 131 11.46 17.55 4.30
CA THR A 131 10.37 17.73 5.25
C THR A 131 9.15 16.89 4.93
N HIS A 132 8.70 16.87 3.66
CA HIS A 132 7.45 16.22 3.30
C HIS A 132 7.60 14.73 2.94
N PHE A 133 8.76 14.31 2.46
CA PHE A 133 8.98 12.91 2.13
C PHE A 133 9.64 12.14 3.27
N TYR A 134 10.79 12.62 3.74
CA TYR A 134 11.53 11.91 4.79
C TYR A 134 11.07 12.26 6.21
N GLY A 135 10.57 13.48 6.45
CA GLY A 135 10.09 13.92 7.77
C GLY A 135 8.85 13.15 8.27
N TYR A 136 8.04 12.59 7.36
CA TYR A 136 6.81 11.85 7.70
C TYR A 136 6.98 10.34 7.77
N PHE A 137 8.21 9.84 7.86
CA PHE A 137 8.50 8.40 7.82
C PHE A 137 7.73 7.59 8.87
N PHE A 138 7.47 8.15 10.05
CA PHE A 138 6.75 7.49 11.15
C PHE A 138 5.38 8.11 11.46
N ALA A 139 4.93 9.02 10.64
CA ALA A 139 3.70 9.73 10.92
C ALA A 139 2.47 8.87 10.58
N LYS A 140 1.64 8.57 11.59
CA LYS A 140 0.39 7.83 11.44
C LYS A 140 -0.77 8.78 11.22
N THR A 141 -1.64 8.48 10.24
CA THR A 141 -2.96 9.07 10.09
C THR A 141 -4.02 8.14 10.68
N LYS A 142 -5.23 8.65 10.94
CA LYS A 142 -6.38 7.79 11.22
C LYS A 142 -6.63 6.92 9.99
N GLY A 143 -6.44 5.61 10.12
CA GLY A 143 -6.71 4.65 9.05
C GLY A 143 -8.21 4.60 8.70
N LEU A 144 -8.52 4.17 7.49
CA LEU A 144 -9.89 3.87 7.06
C LEU A 144 -10.45 2.67 7.81
N LEU A 145 -9.58 1.73 8.17
CA LEU A 145 -9.91 0.51 8.91
C LEU A 145 -9.21 0.48 10.27
N THR A 146 -9.86 -0.14 11.23
CA THR A 146 -9.26 -0.57 12.49
C THR A 146 -8.50 -1.90 12.28
N TRP A 147 -7.61 -2.26 13.21
CA TRP A 147 -6.90 -3.56 13.17
C TRP A 147 -7.85 -4.75 13.12
N SER A 148 -8.96 -4.70 13.89
CA SER A 148 -9.97 -5.75 13.88
C SER A 148 -10.68 -5.89 12.54
N GLU A 149 -11.01 -4.79 11.89
CA GLU A 149 -11.63 -4.80 10.56
C GLU A 149 -10.68 -5.32 9.49
N LEU A 150 -9.38 -4.98 9.55
CA LEU A 150 -8.38 -5.50 8.63
C LEU A 150 -8.21 -7.02 8.80
N LEU A 151 -8.13 -7.52 10.05
CA LEU A 151 -8.05 -8.95 10.35
C LEU A 151 -9.32 -9.70 9.91
N LEU A 152 -10.49 -9.11 10.10
CA LEU A 152 -11.74 -9.70 9.58
C LEU A 152 -11.72 -9.76 8.05
N THR A 153 -11.27 -8.70 7.39
CA THR A 153 -11.13 -8.69 5.92
C THR A 153 -10.18 -9.79 5.43
N ALA A 154 -9.08 -10.03 6.16
CA ALA A 154 -8.09 -11.06 5.86
C ALA A 154 -8.45 -12.46 6.43
N SER A 155 -9.62 -12.65 7.06
CA SER A 155 -9.95 -13.87 7.80
C SER A 155 -9.85 -15.16 6.98
N ILE A 156 -10.37 -15.16 5.75
CA ILE A 156 -10.29 -16.33 4.85
C ILE A 156 -8.85 -16.63 4.44
N PRO A 157 -8.05 -15.67 3.90
CA PRO A 157 -6.64 -15.89 3.62
C PRO A 157 -5.83 -16.37 4.83
N VAL A 158 -6.06 -15.77 6.00
CA VAL A 158 -5.36 -16.16 7.25
C VAL A 158 -5.72 -17.60 7.66
N PHE A 159 -6.98 -17.99 7.55
CA PHE A 159 -7.40 -19.37 7.83
C PHE A 159 -6.68 -20.38 6.93
N PHE A 160 -6.64 -20.12 5.61
CA PHE A 160 -5.92 -20.99 4.69
C PHE A 160 -4.39 -20.95 4.91
N LEU A 161 -3.84 -19.82 5.30
CA LEU A 161 -2.43 -19.70 5.69
C LEU A 161 -2.10 -20.62 6.87
N LEU A 162 -2.89 -20.58 7.92
CA LEU A 162 -2.67 -21.40 9.13
C LEU A 162 -2.71 -22.90 8.81
N ILE A 163 -3.71 -23.33 8.03
CA ILE A 163 -3.80 -24.74 7.59
C ILE A 163 -2.60 -25.13 6.74
N SER A 164 -2.23 -24.26 5.77
CA SER A 164 -1.10 -24.49 4.88
C SER A 164 0.22 -24.59 5.65
N PHE A 165 0.44 -23.67 6.57
CA PHE A 165 1.64 -23.62 7.40
C PHE A 165 1.76 -24.89 8.26
N PHE A 166 0.70 -25.27 8.98
CA PHE A 166 0.69 -26.48 9.79
C PHE A 166 0.95 -27.73 8.96
N ARG A 167 0.31 -27.87 7.81
CA ARG A 167 0.46 -29.05 6.96
C ARG A 167 1.87 -29.15 6.36
N LEU A 168 2.44 -28.04 5.95
CA LEU A 168 3.78 -28.00 5.32
C LEU A 168 4.91 -28.25 6.33
N THR A 169 4.74 -27.83 7.60
CA THR A 169 5.74 -28.08 8.64
C THR A 169 5.74 -29.52 9.13
N VAL A 170 4.58 -30.20 9.16
CA VAL A 170 4.45 -31.53 9.77
C VAL A 170 4.58 -32.68 8.76
N GLY A 171 4.31 -32.47 7.47
CA GLY A 171 4.12 -33.63 6.57
C GLY A 171 4.65 -33.55 5.16
N SER A 172 5.40 -32.53 4.75
CA SER A 172 5.85 -32.39 3.37
C SER A 172 7.32 -32.81 3.19
N ARG A 173 7.59 -33.62 2.15
CA ARG A 173 8.94 -33.89 1.68
C ARG A 173 9.34 -32.80 0.69
N LEU A 174 9.83 -31.68 1.19
CA LEU A 174 10.36 -30.59 0.36
C LEU A 174 11.81 -30.89 -0.04
N THR A 175 12.17 -30.57 -1.27
CA THR A 175 13.58 -30.53 -1.68
C THR A 175 14.33 -29.43 -0.92
N ASN A 176 15.65 -29.49 -0.84
CA ASN A 176 16.45 -28.45 -0.16
C ASN A 176 16.15 -27.04 -0.67
N TYR A 177 15.98 -26.88 -1.98
CA TYR A 177 15.64 -25.60 -2.59
C TYR A 177 14.21 -25.14 -2.22
N GLN A 178 13.23 -26.05 -2.28
CA GLN A 178 11.84 -25.74 -1.88
C GLN A 178 11.76 -25.39 -0.41
N SER A 179 12.52 -26.06 0.45
CA SER A 179 12.60 -25.73 1.88
C SER A 179 13.19 -24.33 2.12
N GLN A 180 14.25 -23.96 1.38
CA GLN A 180 14.80 -22.60 1.45
C GLN A 180 13.77 -21.56 0.97
N LEU A 181 13.11 -21.83 -0.15
CA LEU A 181 12.08 -20.92 -0.67
C LEU A 181 10.89 -20.77 0.28
N PHE A 182 10.48 -21.88 0.92
CA PHE A 182 9.45 -21.84 1.98
C PHE A 182 9.87 -20.91 3.13
N GLN A 183 11.09 -21.04 3.64
CA GLN A 183 11.62 -20.19 4.71
C GLN A 183 11.68 -18.71 4.30
N VAL A 184 12.10 -18.44 3.06
CA VAL A 184 12.11 -17.09 2.49
C VAL A 184 10.69 -16.51 2.45
N MET A 185 9.70 -17.29 2.01
CA MET A 185 8.31 -16.83 1.95
C MET A 185 7.71 -16.59 3.34
N VAL A 186 8.07 -17.41 4.32
CA VAL A 186 7.66 -17.21 5.72
C VAL A 186 8.27 -15.91 6.29
N LEU A 187 9.58 -15.69 6.06
CA LEU A 187 10.22 -14.44 6.49
C LEU A 187 9.63 -13.22 5.77
N TRP A 188 9.36 -13.32 4.47
CA TRP A 188 8.72 -12.26 3.72
C TRP A 188 7.35 -11.89 4.30
N LEU A 189 6.56 -12.89 4.67
CA LEU A 189 5.27 -12.70 5.33
C LEU A 189 5.43 -12.04 6.70
N LEU A 190 6.44 -12.42 7.48
CA LEU A 190 6.76 -11.81 8.77
C LEU A 190 7.07 -10.31 8.61
N PHE A 191 7.88 -9.95 7.60
CA PHE A 191 8.13 -8.54 7.27
C PHE A 191 6.89 -7.83 6.74
N GLY A 192 5.97 -8.55 6.08
CA GLY A 192 4.66 -8.05 5.71
C GLY A 192 3.82 -7.67 6.92
N VAL A 193 3.81 -8.52 7.95
CA VAL A 193 3.15 -8.18 9.23
C VAL A 193 3.84 -6.98 9.89
N ALA A 194 5.18 -6.97 9.93
CA ALA A 194 5.93 -5.83 10.47
C ALA A 194 5.61 -4.53 9.71
N TYR A 195 5.52 -4.58 8.37
CA TYR A 195 5.14 -3.44 7.53
C TYR A 195 3.81 -2.81 7.95
N LEU A 196 2.79 -3.62 8.33
CA LEU A 196 1.49 -3.10 8.76
C LEU A 196 1.57 -2.16 9.97
N PHE A 197 2.59 -2.31 10.82
CA PHE A 197 2.80 -1.41 11.96
C PHE A 197 3.35 -0.04 11.56
N PHE A 198 4.00 0.05 10.41
CA PHE A 198 4.62 1.28 9.90
C PHE A 198 3.76 2.01 8.87
N VAL A 199 2.72 1.36 8.36
CA VAL A 199 1.79 1.97 7.40
C VAL A 199 1.13 3.20 8.01
N SER A 200 1.09 4.28 7.24
CA SER A 200 0.46 5.53 7.66
C SER A 200 -1.05 5.41 7.79
N GLU A 201 -1.70 4.65 6.90
CA GLU A 201 -3.14 4.49 6.82
C GLU A 201 -3.51 3.02 6.55
N LEU A 202 -4.24 2.38 7.47
CA LEU A 202 -4.68 1.00 7.30
C LEU A 202 -5.81 0.92 6.26
N ARG A 203 -5.52 0.21 5.16
CA ARG A 203 -6.42 -0.08 4.05
C ARG A 203 -6.29 -1.56 3.64
N PRO A 204 -7.27 -2.15 2.95
CA PRO A 204 -7.12 -3.50 2.40
C PRO A 204 -5.91 -3.67 1.48
N GLN A 205 -5.51 -2.62 0.75
CA GLN A 205 -4.31 -2.64 -0.11
C GLN A 205 -3.02 -2.93 0.64
N CYS A 206 -2.93 -2.63 1.94
CA CYS A 206 -1.77 -2.94 2.77
C CYS A 206 -1.50 -4.45 2.89
N LEU A 207 -2.46 -5.30 2.50
CA LEU A 207 -2.29 -6.76 2.45
C LEU A 207 -1.58 -7.24 1.17
N LEU A 208 -1.52 -6.42 0.11
CA LEU A 208 -0.90 -6.80 -1.19
C LEU A 208 0.52 -7.36 -1.07
N PRO A 209 1.43 -6.77 -0.27
CA PRO A 209 2.79 -7.27 -0.09
C PRO A 209 2.86 -8.69 0.47
N MET A 210 1.79 -9.13 1.16
CA MET A 210 1.68 -10.45 1.77
C MET A 210 1.08 -11.49 0.81
N PHE A 211 0.44 -11.09 -0.29
CA PHE A 211 -0.22 -12.02 -1.21
C PHE A 211 0.74 -12.98 -1.91
N PRO A 212 1.96 -12.59 -2.37
CA PRO A 212 2.88 -13.53 -2.99
C PRO A 212 3.25 -14.72 -2.09
N PRO A 213 3.69 -14.52 -0.83
CA PRO A 213 3.95 -15.65 0.07
C PRO A 213 2.69 -16.43 0.43
N LEU A 214 1.53 -15.77 0.58
CA LEU A 214 0.25 -16.45 0.81
C LEU A 214 -0.09 -17.39 -0.35
N CYS A 215 -0.01 -16.90 -1.59
CA CYS A 215 -0.27 -17.70 -2.79
C CYS A 215 0.68 -18.89 -2.89
N PHE A 216 1.98 -18.68 -2.56
CA PHE A 216 2.96 -19.74 -2.55
C PHE A 216 2.60 -20.84 -1.53
N LEU A 217 2.31 -20.46 -0.30
CA LEU A 217 1.99 -21.39 0.79
C LEU A 217 0.69 -22.15 0.53
N ILE A 218 -0.36 -21.46 0.09
CA ILE A 218 -1.65 -22.08 -0.23
C ILE A 218 -1.53 -23.02 -1.45
N ALA A 219 -0.78 -22.62 -2.48
CA ALA A 219 -0.54 -23.48 -3.63
C ALA A 219 0.22 -24.75 -3.26
N HIS A 220 1.27 -24.64 -2.46
CA HIS A 220 1.99 -25.81 -1.94
C HIS A 220 1.09 -26.73 -1.12
N PHE A 221 0.24 -26.16 -0.25
CA PHE A 221 -0.73 -26.92 0.50
C PHE A 221 -1.66 -27.72 -0.42
N LEU A 222 -2.26 -27.06 -1.41
CA LEU A 222 -3.20 -27.70 -2.35
C LEU A 222 -2.52 -28.82 -3.15
N LEU A 223 -1.29 -28.62 -3.62
CA LEU A 223 -0.52 -29.62 -4.37
C LEU A 223 -0.05 -30.79 -3.50
N THR A 224 0.15 -30.60 -2.21
CA THR A 224 0.58 -31.66 -1.27
C THR A 224 -0.57 -32.56 -0.82
N ILE A 225 -1.83 -32.21 -1.10
CA ILE A 225 -2.98 -33.05 -0.75
C ILE A 225 -3.02 -34.32 -1.61
N GLN A 226 -2.77 -35.47 -1.01
CA GLN A 226 -2.74 -36.76 -1.71
C GLN A 226 -4.08 -37.14 -2.38
N ARG A 227 -5.19 -36.81 -1.73
CA ARG A 227 -6.54 -37.11 -2.23
C ARG A 227 -7.03 -35.96 -3.11
N LYS A 228 -6.93 -36.08 -4.43
CA LYS A 228 -7.30 -35.05 -5.41
C LYS A 228 -8.70 -34.42 -5.16
N ARG A 229 -9.68 -35.21 -4.74
CA ARG A 229 -11.03 -34.73 -4.42
C ARG A 229 -11.03 -33.66 -3.31
N TRP A 230 -10.22 -33.82 -2.28
CA TRP A 230 -10.11 -32.80 -1.21
C TRP A 230 -9.40 -31.55 -1.69
N ALA A 231 -8.38 -31.67 -2.53
CA ALA A 231 -7.73 -30.52 -3.14
C ALA A 231 -8.70 -29.70 -4.00
N GLU A 232 -9.56 -30.38 -4.78
CA GLU A 232 -10.61 -29.74 -5.57
C GLU A 232 -11.66 -29.05 -4.67
N VAL A 233 -12.10 -29.68 -3.59
CA VAL A 233 -13.05 -29.06 -2.63
C VAL A 233 -12.46 -27.79 -2.03
N PHE A 234 -11.20 -27.81 -1.58
CA PHE A 234 -10.55 -26.64 -1.04
C PHE A 234 -10.35 -25.54 -2.09
N LEU A 235 -10.04 -25.91 -3.33
CA LEU A 235 -9.93 -24.96 -4.43
C LEU A 235 -11.29 -24.31 -4.75
N TRP A 236 -12.37 -25.09 -4.82
CA TRP A 236 -13.72 -24.57 -5.03
C TRP A 236 -14.17 -23.68 -3.87
N LEU A 237 -13.83 -24.05 -2.64
CA LEU A 237 -14.12 -23.23 -1.46
C LEU A 237 -13.40 -21.87 -1.52
N LEU A 238 -12.17 -21.84 -2.02
CA LEU A 238 -11.45 -20.58 -2.27
C LEU A 238 -12.06 -19.79 -3.43
N LEU A 239 -12.38 -20.47 -4.55
CA LEU A 239 -12.85 -19.85 -5.78
C LEU A 239 -14.26 -19.25 -5.62
N ILE A 240 -15.11 -19.84 -4.82
CA ILE A 240 -16.47 -19.35 -4.54
C ILE A 240 -16.50 -18.54 -3.24
N GLY A 241 -15.78 -19.00 -2.22
CA GLY A 241 -15.78 -18.40 -0.88
C GLY A 241 -15.18 -17.00 -0.85
N LEU A 242 -14.04 -16.76 -1.54
CA LEU A 242 -13.42 -15.44 -1.57
C LEU A 242 -14.28 -14.38 -2.26
N PRO A 243 -14.78 -14.58 -3.51
CA PRO A 243 -15.67 -13.61 -4.14
C PRO A 243 -17.01 -13.46 -3.41
N GLY A 244 -17.56 -14.55 -2.86
CA GLY A 244 -18.76 -14.52 -2.03
C GLY A 244 -18.57 -13.67 -0.78
N TYR A 245 -17.46 -13.86 -0.08
CA TYR A 245 -17.09 -13.06 1.08
C TYR A 245 -16.85 -11.58 0.72
N ALA A 246 -16.13 -11.32 -0.37
CA ALA A 246 -15.92 -9.98 -0.90
C ALA A 246 -17.25 -9.27 -1.21
N TYR A 247 -18.21 -9.99 -1.80
CA TYR A 247 -19.55 -9.46 -2.04
C TYR A 247 -20.30 -9.11 -0.76
N LEU A 248 -20.22 -9.97 0.27
CA LEU A 248 -20.82 -9.70 1.59
C LEU A 248 -20.16 -8.50 2.28
N LEU A 249 -18.83 -8.38 2.18
CA LEU A 249 -18.07 -7.21 2.65
C LEU A 249 -18.56 -5.94 1.95
N GLN A 250 -18.67 -5.97 0.62
CA GLN A 250 -19.11 -4.82 -0.18
C GLN A 250 -20.53 -4.37 0.16
N LYS A 251 -21.42 -5.30 0.46
CA LYS A 251 -22.79 -5.01 0.88
C LYS A 251 -22.92 -4.56 2.34
N GLY A 252 -21.81 -4.52 3.10
CA GLY A 252 -21.83 -4.17 4.53
C GLY A 252 -22.59 -5.17 5.40
N LYS A 253 -22.74 -6.43 4.93
CA LYS A 253 -23.47 -7.49 5.67
C LYS A 253 -22.58 -8.23 6.69
N VAL A 254 -21.28 -7.98 6.72
CA VAL A 254 -20.37 -8.59 7.67
C VAL A 254 -20.37 -7.73 8.95
N PRO A 255 -20.82 -8.28 10.09
CA PRO A 255 -20.83 -7.53 11.34
C PRO A 255 -19.40 -7.20 11.78
N GLY A 256 -19.19 -6.00 12.29
CA GLY A 256 -17.88 -5.55 12.80
C GLY A 256 -16.98 -4.88 11.78
N ILE A 257 -17.41 -4.71 10.54
CA ILE A 257 -16.64 -3.97 9.51
C ILE A 257 -17.44 -2.77 9.01
N ASN A 258 -16.89 -1.58 9.22
CA ASN A 258 -17.47 -0.35 8.67
C ASN A 258 -16.82 0.01 7.32
N ASN A 259 -17.37 -0.57 6.26
CA ASN A 259 -16.88 -0.35 4.90
C ASN A 259 -17.35 0.97 4.25
N ALA A 260 -18.09 1.81 4.97
CA ALA A 260 -18.65 3.03 4.41
C ALA A 260 -17.59 3.98 3.80
N GLY A 261 -16.36 3.95 4.33
CA GLY A 261 -15.24 4.74 3.81
C GLY A 261 -14.53 4.14 2.58
N LEU A 262 -14.67 2.81 2.34
CA LEU A 262 -14.00 2.11 1.25
C LEU A 262 -14.83 2.09 -0.04
N TYR A 263 -16.16 2.10 0.10
CA TYR A 263 -17.07 2.06 -1.04
C TYR A 263 -17.81 3.39 -1.13
N VAL A 264 -17.43 4.18 -2.11
CA VAL A 264 -18.22 5.35 -2.48
C VAL A 264 -19.56 4.83 -2.99
N LYS A 265 -20.62 5.00 -2.19
CA LYS A 265 -21.98 4.80 -2.69
C LYS A 265 -22.17 5.77 -3.85
N THR A 266 -22.03 5.31 -5.06
CA THR A 266 -22.47 6.02 -6.26
C THR A 266 -24.00 6.05 -6.22
N ASN A 267 -24.58 6.90 -5.40
CA ASN A 267 -25.92 7.37 -5.65
C ASN A 267 -25.81 8.26 -6.89
N THR A 268 -26.17 7.70 -8.02
CA THR A 268 -25.90 8.15 -9.38
C THR A 268 -26.72 9.40 -9.75
N GLU A 269 -27.51 10.00 -8.87
CA GLU A 269 -28.46 11.07 -9.23
C GLU A 269 -28.31 12.40 -8.48
N GLU A 270 -27.60 12.47 -7.37
CA GLU A 270 -27.37 13.78 -6.74
C GLU A 270 -25.98 14.31 -7.10
N LYS A 271 -25.92 15.37 -7.89
CA LYS A 271 -24.71 16.19 -8.09
C LYS A 271 -24.21 16.62 -6.70
N ARG A 272 -23.18 15.93 -6.21
CA ARG A 272 -22.56 16.28 -4.93
C ARG A 272 -21.96 17.67 -5.04
N PRO A 273 -22.16 18.53 -4.05
CA PRO A 273 -21.56 19.86 -4.08
C PRO A 273 -20.03 19.71 -4.03
N ARG A 274 -19.33 20.42 -4.91
CA ARG A 274 -17.87 20.47 -4.91
C ARG A 274 -17.38 21.15 -3.65
N ALA A 275 -16.52 20.47 -2.89
CA ALA A 275 -16.00 21.00 -1.64
C ALA A 275 -14.48 21.01 -1.61
N PHE A 276 -13.93 22.02 -0.96
CA PHE A 276 -12.54 22.07 -0.57
C PHE A 276 -12.43 21.67 0.90
N LEU A 277 -11.85 20.48 1.16
CA LEU A 277 -11.80 19.90 2.49
C LEU A 277 -10.45 20.19 3.14
N LEU A 278 -10.43 20.91 4.25
CA LEU A 278 -9.28 21.16 5.11
C LEU A 278 -9.40 20.34 6.40
N THR A 279 -9.51 19.02 6.23
CA THR A 279 -9.63 18.08 7.35
C THR A 279 -8.90 16.78 7.03
N GLU A 280 -8.45 16.09 8.08
CA GLU A 280 -7.89 14.74 7.98
C GLU A 280 -8.99 13.67 7.87
N GLU A 281 -10.25 14.01 8.11
CA GLU A 281 -11.36 13.06 8.05
C GLU A 281 -11.74 12.73 6.61
N ASN A 282 -11.35 11.53 6.17
CA ASN A 282 -11.73 11.00 4.86
C ASN A 282 -13.23 10.69 4.73
N SER A 283 -13.94 10.62 5.84
CA SER A 283 -15.41 10.42 5.88
C SER A 283 -16.20 11.49 5.14
N LEU A 284 -15.68 12.72 5.06
CA LEU A 284 -16.32 13.82 4.34
C LEU A 284 -16.22 13.71 2.81
N GLY A 285 -15.28 12.95 2.28
CA GLY A 285 -15.18 12.64 0.85
C GLY A 285 -16.36 11.82 0.31
N ILE A 286 -17.14 11.20 1.19
CA ILE A 286 -18.36 10.46 0.84
C ILE A 286 -19.51 11.44 0.53
N THR A 287 -19.52 12.60 1.20
CA THR A 287 -20.60 13.59 1.11
C THR A 287 -20.36 14.65 0.04
N TYR A 288 -19.08 14.90 -0.28
CA TYR A 288 -18.66 15.97 -1.19
C TYR A 288 -17.79 15.46 -2.32
N GLU A 289 -17.92 16.06 -3.51
CA GLU A 289 -16.97 15.88 -4.61
C GLU A 289 -15.76 16.80 -4.36
N PRO A 290 -14.50 16.29 -4.40
CA PRO A 290 -13.33 17.16 -4.22
C PRO A 290 -13.27 18.20 -5.34
N ALA A 291 -13.29 19.48 -4.96
CA ALA A 291 -13.25 20.59 -5.91
C ALA A 291 -11.89 20.76 -6.59
N THR A 292 -10.84 20.16 -6.04
CA THR A 292 -9.47 20.28 -6.54
C THR A 292 -8.82 18.91 -6.60
N GLY A 293 -8.02 18.65 -7.65
CA GLY A 293 -7.23 17.43 -7.80
C GLY A 293 -6.08 17.30 -6.79
N LEU A 294 -5.96 18.23 -5.85
CA LEU A 294 -4.95 18.21 -4.83
C LEU A 294 -5.38 17.33 -3.64
N MET A 295 -4.73 16.16 -3.55
CA MET A 295 -3.97 15.78 -2.38
C MET A 295 -4.74 15.29 -1.16
N ASN A 296 -4.22 14.25 -0.55
CA ASN A 296 -4.54 13.74 0.78
C ASN A 296 -4.72 14.89 1.78
N GLY A 297 -5.72 14.79 2.66
CA GLY A 297 -6.09 15.83 3.62
C GLY A 297 -4.91 16.36 4.45
N ARG A 298 -3.90 15.51 4.67
CA ARG A 298 -2.67 15.84 5.39
C ARG A 298 -1.78 16.82 4.63
N GLN A 299 -1.52 16.61 3.34
CA GLN A 299 -0.72 17.54 2.53
C GLN A 299 -1.37 18.92 2.44
N LYS A 300 -2.73 18.97 2.46
CA LYS A 300 -3.44 20.24 2.56
C LYS A 300 -3.23 20.90 3.92
N MET A 301 -3.23 20.13 5.01
CA MET A 301 -3.02 20.66 6.35
C MET A 301 -1.62 21.20 6.58
N ASP A 302 -0.61 20.55 6.02
CA ASP A 302 0.78 21.00 6.12
C ASP A 302 1.05 22.26 5.29
N LEU A 303 0.34 22.42 4.17
CA LEU A 303 0.38 23.61 3.34
C LEU A 303 -0.25 24.82 4.03
N PHE A 304 -1.32 24.59 4.82
CA PHE A 304 -2.06 25.63 5.54
C PHE A 304 -1.66 25.68 7.02
N THR A 305 -0.41 26.08 7.28
CA THR A 305 0.09 26.37 8.64
C THR A 305 -0.70 27.51 9.29
N PRO A 306 -0.71 27.61 10.63
CA PRO A 306 -1.38 28.72 11.31
C PRO A 306 -0.90 30.10 10.86
N VAL A 307 0.36 30.21 10.43
CA VAL A 307 0.93 31.45 9.89
C VAL A 307 0.90 31.40 8.36
N PRO A 308 0.17 32.29 7.66
CA PRO A 308 0.14 32.33 6.21
C PRO A 308 1.51 32.67 5.62
N THR A 309 1.99 31.81 4.71
CA THR A 309 3.17 32.08 3.90
C THR A 309 2.74 32.52 2.51
N TYR A 310 3.60 33.27 1.81
CA TYR A 310 3.30 33.70 0.43
C TYR A 310 2.96 32.51 -0.48
N ASN A 311 3.70 31.42 -0.34
CA ASN A 311 3.46 30.22 -1.13
C ASN A 311 2.10 29.58 -0.81
N SER A 312 1.70 29.48 0.44
CA SER A 312 0.41 28.92 0.85
C SER A 312 -0.75 29.80 0.41
N LEU A 313 -0.60 31.13 0.40
CA LEU A 313 -1.58 32.09 -0.09
C LEU A 313 -1.77 31.96 -1.62
N THR A 314 -0.67 31.86 -2.38
CA THR A 314 -0.71 31.70 -3.83
C THR A 314 -1.38 30.39 -4.22
N ILE A 315 -1.03 29.30 -3.56
CA ILE A 315 -1.64 27.97 -3.79
C ILE A 315 -3.14 28.01 -3.45
N LEU A 316 -3.52 28.63 -2.32
CA LEU A 316 -4.93 28.76 -1.95
C LEU A 316 -5.72 29.54 -3.01
N ALA A 317 -5.19 30.67 -3.47
CA ALA A 317 -5.83 31.48 -4.49
C ALA A 317 -6.03 30.70 -5.81
N GLN A 318 -4.99 30.02 -6.28
CA GLN A 318 -5.06 29.16 -7.46
C GLN A 318 -6.11 28.03 -7.31
N GLN A 319 -6.15 27.39 -6.15
CA GLN A 319 -7.08 26.31 -5.91
C GLN A 319 -8.54 26.80 -5.86
N LEU A 320 -8.79 27.96 -5.27
CA LEU A 320 -10.10 28.58 -5.26
C LEU A 320 -10.56 29.03 -6.67
N GLU A 321 -9.61 29.51 -7.51
CA GLU A 321 -9.90 29.85 -8.90
C GLU A 321 -10.21 28.65 -9.79
N LEU A 322 -9.40 27.62 -9.70
CA LEU A 322 -9.55 26.41 -10.53
C LEU A 322 -10.75 25.57 -10.11
N GLY A 323 -10.91 25.37 -8.80
CA GLY A 323 -11.91 24.43 -8.25
C GLY A 323 -13.28 25.05 -8.04
N LYS A 324 -13.38 26.35 -7.82
CA LYS A 324 -14.60 27.10 -7.46
C LYS A 324 -15.49 26.29 -6.50
N PRO A 325 -14.98 25.90 -5.31
CA PRO A 325 -15.72 25.03 -4.41
C PRO A 325 -17.02 25.70 -3.93
N ALA A 326 -18.12 24.95 -3.98
CA ALA A 326 -19.39 25.41 -3.43
C ALA A 326 -19.36 25.48 -1.89
N VAL A 327 -18.54 24.61 -1.28
CA VAL A 327 -18.38 24.52 0.17
C VAL A 327 -16.91 24.35 0.53
N ILE A 328 -16.43 25.07 1.55
CA ILE A 328 -15.10 24.85 2.14
C ILE A 328 -15.32 24.36 3.58
N VAL A 329 -14.77 23.21 3.93
CA VAL A 329 -14.87 22.61 5.27
C VAL A 329 -13.56 22.84 6.00
N ASP A 330 -13.60 23.63 7.06
CA ASP A 330 -12.45 24.04 7.88
C ASP A 330 -12.76 23.87 9.37
N PRO A 331 -12.69 22.64 9.92
CA PRO A 331 -12.99 22.37 11.33
C PRO A 331 -12.04 23.08 12.29
N GLN A 332 -10.80 23.32 11.89
CA GLN A 332 -9.74 23.92 12.71
C GLN A 332 -9.66 25.45 12.56
N ASN A 333 -10.56 26.04 11.76
CA ASN A 333 -10.61 27.49 11.51
C ASN A 333 -9.27 28.10 11.02
N ARG A 334 -8.48 27.33 10.28
CA ARG A 334 -7.16 27.74 9.75
C ARG A 334 -7.29 28.86 8.70
N LEU A 335 -8.34 28.84 7.89
CA LEU A 335 -8.57 29.84 6.85
C LEU A 335 -8.86 31.25 7.40
N HIS A 336 -9.19 31.38 8.68
CA HIS A 336 -9.50 32.70 9.24
C HIS A 336 -8.37 33.72 9.04
N GLN A 337 -7.12 33.30 9.25
CA GLN A 337 -5.94 34.15 9.06
C GLN A 337 -5.64 34.40 7.58
N TYR A 338 -5.88 33.42 6.71
CA TYR A 338 -5.70 33.54 5.26
C TYR A 338 -6.68 34.54 4.62
N TRP A 339 -7.92 34.60 5.11
CA TRP A 339 -8.93 35.53 4.60
C TRP A 339 -8.56 37.01 4.77
N GLN A 340 -7.67 37.34 5.70
CA GLN A 340 -7.19 38.71 5.88
C GLN A 340 -6.31 39.16 4.70
N HIS A 341 -5.60 38.21 4.10
CA HIS A 341 -4.69 38.46 2.99
C HIS A 341 -5.35 38.29 1.59
N ILE A 342 -6.54 37.69 1.53
CA ILE A 342 -7.27 37.46 0.27
C ILE A 342 -8.71 38.00 0.38
N PRO A 343 -8.88 39.35 0.46
CA PRO A 343 -10.19 39.97 0.74
C PRO A 343 -11.23 39.72 -0.37
N ASN A 344 -10.79 39.58 -1.64
CA ASN A 344 -11.65 39.30 -2.78
C ASN A 344 -12.38 37.97 -2.68
N TRP A 345 -11.71 36.95 -2.13
CA TRP A 345 -12.29 35.64 -1.93
C TRP A 345 -13.13 35.58 -0.65
N LYS A 346 -12.73 36.31 0.42
CA LYS A 346 -13.51 36.42 1.65
C LYS A 346 -14.92 36.90 1.39
N LYS A 347 -15.12 37.88 0.48
CA LYS A 347 -16.42 38.41 0.11
C LYS A 347 -17.33 37.38 -0.57
N ARG A 348 -16.76 36.37 -1.20
CA ARG A 348 -17.49 35.31 -1.95
C ARG A 348 -17.96 34.17 -1.07
N TYR A 349 -17.50 34.08 0.18
CA TYR A 349 -17.83 32.95 1.05
C TYR A 349 -18.44 33.45 2.36
N GLN A 350 -19.57 32.86 2.75
CA GLN A 350 -20.23 33.14 4.04
C GLN A 350 -19.93 31.97 5.00
N LYS A 351 -19.43 32.29 6.20
CA LYS A 351 -19.15 31.32 7.24
C LYS A 351 -20.42 30.90 7.97
N LYS A 352 -20.69 29.59 8.06
CA LYS A 352 -21.72 28.98 8.91
C LYS A 352 -21.09 27.83 9.70
N GLY A 353 -20.79 28.07 10.97
CA GLY A 353 -20.11 27.10 11.83
C GLY A 353 -18.69 26.81 11.35
N THR A 354 -18.37 25.53 11.05
CA THR A 354 -17.08 25.05 10.56
C THR A 354 -16.97 25.04 9.02
N ARG A 355 -17.97 25.58 8.31
CA ARG A 355 -18.08 25.55 6.86
C ARG A 355 -18.21 26.96 6.29
N TYR A 356 -17.64 27.16 5.11
CA TYR A 356 -17.81 28.36 4.32
C TYR A 356 -18.59 27.99 3.05
N TYR A 357 -19.67 28.72 2.77
CA TYR A 357 -20.53 28.51 1.60
C TYR A 357 -20.29 29.61 0.60
N LEU A 358 -20.19 29.24 -0.68
CA LEU A 358 -20.11 30.21 -1.77
C LEU A 358 -21.44 31.03 -1.80
N VAL A 359 -21.32 32.34 -1.77
CA VAL A 359 -22.45 33.22 -1.94
C VAL A 359 -22.72 33.36 -3.43
N PRO A 360 -23.97 33.18 -3.91
CA PRO A 360 -24.32 33.26 -5.32
C PRO A 360 -24.07 34.64 -5.92
#